data_1bc14f8485488c448eb4469fb4212665
#
_entry.id   1bc14f8485488c448eb4469fb4212665
#
_cell.length_a   1.000
_cell.length_b   1.000
_cell.length_c   1.000
_cell.angle_alpha   90.00
_cell.angle_beta   90.00
_cell.angle_gamma   90.00
#
_symmetry.space_group_name_H-M   'P 1'
#
loop_
_entity.id
_entity.type
_entity.pdbx_description
1 polymer ?
#
loop_
_entity_poly.entity_id
_entity_poly.type
_entity_poly.pdbx_seq_one_letter_code
_entity_poly.pdbx_strand_id
1 'polypeptide(L)'
;MRFEKPPKTFDEQVELLISRGMRMDDPKRAKRYLSHLNYYRLAAYWLPFEQDHPTHRFKPDVSFDLVLEHYIFDRKLRLLIMDAIERIEVSLRTRWAYHLAHSYGPHALLDRTLFRPRWPHAANIKSLRDTVRNSSEVFIHHFDNYDEALPPVWVVCEIMTLGQLSKWYANLKRGRDRNKVAHGYGMDEVNLTSFLHHLSIVRNHCAHHARIWNREFTILWKLPRKKPATLHQNFNCSASRKIYNTLVMLAHLMDNMGPNSWKKRLYNIFTEHPDVSARAMGFPPDWLNKPIWKNIKTRI
;
A
#
# COMPACT_ATOMS: atom_id res chain seq x y z
N MET A 1 23.07 -12.00 26.10
CA MET A 1 22.04 -11.67 27.13
C MET A 1 20.87 -12.62 26.94
N ARG A 2 20.49 -13.41 27.94
CA ARG A 2 19.30 -14.26 27.87
C ARG A 2 18.05 -13.40 28.06
N PHE A 3 16.96 -13.72 27.35
CA PHE A 3 15.67 -13.10 27.56
C PHE A 3 14.99 -13.78 28.78
N GLU A 4 14.82 -13.03 29.86
CA GLU A 4 14.33 -13.56 31.14
C GLU A 4 12.97 -12.99 31.55
N LYS A 5 12.33 -12.18 30.70
CA LYS A 5 11.02 -11.59 31.03
C LYS A 5 9.92 -12.64 30.95
N PRO A 6 9.17 -12.91 32.05
CA PRO A 6 8.07 -13.86 32.03
C PRO A 6 6.90 -13.33 31.18
N PRO A 7 6.04 -14.23 30.65
CA PRO A 7 4.80 -13.81 30.02
C PRO A 7 3.89 -13.12 31.05
N LYS A 8 3.12 -12.14 30.58
CA LYS A 8 2.11 -11.43 31.41
C LYS A 8 0.72 -11.82 31.01
N THR A 9 -0.14 -12.06 32.00
CA THR A 9 -1.58 -12.20 31.83
C THR A 9 -2.18 -10.93 31.26
N PHE A 10 -3.41 -10.99 30.73
CA PHE A 10 -4.07 -9.78 30.22
C PHE A 10 -4.37 -8.76 31.33
N ASP A 11 -4.61 -9.21 32.56
CA ASP A 11 -4.78 -8.32 33.71
C ASP A 11 -3.49 -7.60 34.05
N GLU A 12 -2.36 -8.31 34.13
CA GLU A 12 -1.03 -7.72 34.33
C GLU A 12 -0.62 -6.77 33.21
N GLN A 13 -1.09 -7.01 31.97
CA GLN A 13 -0.85 -6.06 30.87
C GLN A 13 -1.63 -4.75 31.06
N VAL A 14 -2.88 -4.83 31.51
CA VAL A 14 -3.71 -3.65 31.85
C VAL A 14 -3.07 -2.87 33.00
N GLU A 15 -2.71 -3.54 34.08
CA GLU A 15 -2.04 -2.94 35.25
C GLU A 15 -0.72 -2.26 34.86
N LEU A 16 0.07 -2.89 34.01
CA LEU A 16 1.30 -2.33 33.47
C LEU A 16 1.05 -1.03 32.69
N LEU A 17 0.02 -0.96 31.86
CA LEU A 17 -0.32 0.25 31.12
C LEU A 17 -0.78 1.37 32.06
N ILE A 18 -1.58 1.05 33.08
CA ILE A 18 -2.00 1.99 34.14
C ILE A 18 -0.79 2.51 34.91
N SER A 19 0.11 1.63 35.33
CA SER A 19 1.32 2.02 36.09
C SER A 19 2.26 2.94 35.31
N ARG A 20 2.18 2.92 33.98
CA ARG A 20 2.91 3.81 33.07
C ARG A 20 2.18 5.13 32.79
N GLY A 21 1.02 5.35 33.41
CA GLY A 21 0.25 6.58 33.31
C GLY A 21 -0.81 6.59 32.19
N MET A 22 -1.13 5.43 31.57
CA MET A 22 -2.23 5.36 30.63
C MET A 22 -3.58 5.42 31.38
N ARG A 23 -4.45 6.36 31.00
CA ARG A 23 -5.81 6.41 31.54
C ARG A 23 -6.61 5.22 31.00
N MET A 24 -7.32 4.56 31.90
CA MET A 24 -8.08 3.35 31.62
C MET A 24 -9.51 3.53 32.11
N ASP A 25 -10.40 3.99 31.22
CA ASP A 25 -11.80 4.28 31.60
C ASP A 25 -12.61 2.98 31.77
N ASP A 26 -12.31 1.93 31.02
CA ASP A 26 -12.90 0.60 31.14
C ASP A 26 -11.83 -0.50 31.08
N PRO A 27 -11.27 -0.95 32.20
CA PRO A 27 -10.27 -2.02 32.25
C PRO A 27 -10.78 -3.37 31.69
N LYS A 28 -12.06 -3.67 31.81
CA LYS A 28 -12.65 -4.93 31.28
C LYS A 28 -12.66 -4.89 29.76
N ARG A 29 -12.99 -3.75 29.17
CA ARG A 29 -12.93 -3.52 27.71
C ARG A 29 -11.48 -3.60 27.20
N ALA A 30 -10.54 -2.96 27.90
CA ALA A 30 -9.13 -3.03 27.55
C ALA A 30 -8.59 -4.48 27.58
N LYS A 31 -8.89 -5.24 28.64
CA LYS A 31 -8.56 -6.66 28.74
C LYS A 31 -9.11 -7.46 27.56
N ARG A 32 -10.39 -7.22 27.19
CA ARG A 32 -11.01 -7.88 26.02
C ARG A 32 -10.23 -7.56 24.73
N TYR A 33 -9.84 -6.31 24.48
CA TYR A 33 -9.04 -5.98 23.30
C TYR A 33 -7.66 -6.62 23.35
N LEU A 34 -6.98 -6.63 24.48
CA LEU A 34 -5.66 -7.24 24.64
C LEU A 34 -5.71 -8.78 24.46
N SER A 35 -6.85 -9.43 24.72
CA SER A 35 -7.03 -10.85 24.46
C SER A 35 -7.18 -11.21 22.97
N HIS A 36 -7.47 -10.23 22.10
CA HIS A 36 -7.60 -10.40 20.66
C HIS A 36 -6.55 -9.61 19.85
N LEU A 37 -5.93 -8.60 20.44
CA LEU A 37 -4.89 -7.79 19.85
C LEU A 37 -3.61 -7.92 20.68
N ASN A 38 -2.58 -8.52 20.10
CA ASN A 38 -1.30 -8.65 20.79
C ASN A 38 -0.82 -7.30 21.33
N TYR A 39 -0.30 -7.28 22.57
CA TYR A 39 0.26 -6.11 23.23
C TYR A 39 1.21 -5.32 22.33
N TYR A 40 2.18 -6.00 21.66
CA TYR A 40 3.14 -5.37 20.76
C TYR A 40 2.49 -4.79 19.49
N ARG A 41 1.33 -5.32 19.07
CA ARG A 41 0.57 -4.72 17.96
C ARG A 41 0.01 -3.37 18.36
N LEU A 42 -0.59 -3.25 19.55
CA LEU A 42 -1.07 -1.97 20.07
C LEU A 42 0.08 -1.02 20.43
N ALA A 43 1.21 -1.55 20.90
CA ALA A 43 2.40 -0.76 21.20
C ALA A 43 2.84 0.12 20.03
N ALA A 44 2.72 -0.36 18.81
CA ALA A 44 3.03 0.44 17.64
C ALA A 44 2.20 1.74 17.55
N TYR A 45 1.00 1.79 18.15
CA TYR A 45 0.12 2.95 18.10
C TYR A 45 0.29 3.88 19.28
N TRP A 46 0.74 3.40 20.45
CA TRP A 46 0.96 4.27 21.59
C TRP A 46 2.38 4.84 21.70
N LEU A 47 3.40 4.26 21.00
CA LEU A 47 4.76 4.81 20.98
C LEU A 47 4.84 6.33 20.77
N PRO A 48 4.08 6.96 19.86
CA PRO A 48 4.11 8.42 19.70
C PRO A 48 3.56 9.20 20.90
N PHE A 49 2.86 8.53 21.81
CA PHE A 49 2.28 9.10 23.01
C PHE A 49 3.09 8.83 24.27
N GLU A 50 4.20 8.07 24.16
CA GLU A 50 5.15 7.97 25.26
C GLU A 50 5.89 9.30 25.45
N GLN A 51 6.13 9.66 26.71
CA GLN A 51 6.92 10.83 27.09
C GLN A 51 8.40 10.57 26.82
N ASP A 52 8.83 9.35 27.18
CA ASP A 52 10.18 8.84 26.91
C ASP A 52 10.14 7.31 26.69
N HIS A 53 11.05 6.80 25.85
CA HIS A 53 11.10 5.37 25.54
C HIS A 53 11.75 4.51 26.64
N PRO A 54 12.75 4.99 27.41
CA PRO A 54 13.38 4.18 28.46
C PRO A 54 12.42 3.79 29.58
N THR A 55 11.57 4.70 30.04
CA THR A 55 10.60 4.44 31.11
C THR A 55 9.25 3.95 30.60
N HIS A 56 8.96 4.13 29.32
CA HIS A 56 7.65 3.86 28.69
C HIS A 56 6.48 4.60 29.36
N ARG A 57 6.74 5.74 30.02
CA ARG A 57 5.70 6.58 30.60
C ARG A 57 4.92 7.30 29.51
N PHE A 58 3.61 7.36 29.68
CA PHE A 58 2.73 8.08 28.75
C PHE A 58 2.70 9.58 29.08
N LYS A 59 2.46 10.37 28.04
CA LYS A 59 2.14 11.79 28.18
C LYS A 59 0.82 11.96 28.97
N PRO A 60 0.58 13.12 29.61
CA PRO A 60 -0.72 13.40 30.23
C PRO A 60 -1.89 13.15 29.26
N ASP A 61 -3.01 12.72 29.82
CA ASP A 61 -4.29 12.49 29.11
C ASP A 61 -4.32 11.40 28.04
N VAL A 62 -3.26 10.62 27.89
CA VAL A 62 -3.27 9.45 27.00
C VAL A 62 -4.15 8.35 27.59
N SER A 63 -5.21 7.99 26.88
CA SER A 63 -6.10 6.90 27.24
C SER A 63 -5.93 5.68 26.34
N PHE A 64 -6.35 4.52 26.86
CA PHE A 64 -6.42 3.29 26.06
C PHE A 64 -7.36 3.47 24.86
N ASP A 65 -8.47 4.18 25.04
CA ASP A 65 -9.44 4.44 23.98
C ASP A 65 -8.87 5.33 22.88
N LEU A 66 -8.03 6.32 23.22
CA LEU A 66 -7.30 7.11 22.22
C LEU A 66 -6.39 6.23 21.36
N VAL A 67 -5.66 5.31 21.98
CA VAL A 67 -4.78 4.36 21.25
C VAL A 67 -5.59 3.42 20.36
N LEU A 68 -6.72 2.91 20.87
CA LEU A 68 -7.62 2.04 20.13
C LEU A 68 -8.25 2.76 18.94
N GLU A 69 -8.60 4.02 19.09
CA GLU A 69 -9.08 4.90 18.02
C GLU A 69 -8.09 4.97 16.85
N HIS A 70 -6.81 5.17 17.15
CA HIS A 70 -5.75 5.18 16.14
C HIS A 70 -5.59 3.82 15.45
N TYR A 71 -5.72 2.72 16.18
CA TYR A 71 -5.70 1.37 15.61
C TYR A 71 -6.88 1.13 14.66
N ILE A 72 -8.09 1.52 15.06
CA ILE A 72 -9.32 1.36 14.27
C ILE A 72 -9.25 2.22 13.01
N PHE A 73 -8.85 3.48 13.14
CA PHE A 73 -8.59 4.37 12.01
C PHE A 73 -7.63 3.75 11.00
N ASP A 74 -6.46 3.30 11.48
CA ASP A 74 -5.42 2.72 10.62
C ASP A 74 -5.91 1.42 9.93
N ARG A 75 -6.72 0.61 10.61
CA ARG A 75 -7.36 -0.56 10.00
C ARG A 75 -8.28 -0.15 8.84
N LYS A 76 -9.14 0.85 9.04
CA LYS A 76 -10.03 1.39 7.98
C LYS A 76 -9.21 1.96 6.82
N LEU A 77 -8.15 2.72 7.12
CA LEU A 77 -7.26 3.28 6.12
C LEU A 77 -6.56 2.19 5.30
N ARG A 78 -6.02 1.14 5.93
CA ARG A 78 -5.41 0.00 5.21
C ARG A 78 -6.39 -0.68 4.26
N LEU A 79 -7.62 -0.92 4.70
CA LEU A 79 -8.65 -1.54 3.85
C LEU A 79 -8.99 -0.64 2.66
N LEU A 80 -9.09 0.67 2.86
CA LEU A 80 -9.33 1.62 1.76
C LEU A 80 -8.14 1.69 0.78
N ILE A 81 -6.91 1.62 1.28
CA ILE A 81 -5.71 1.55 0.44
C ILE A 81 -5.71 0.26 -0.37
N MET A 82 -6.06 -0.89 0.24
CA MET A 82 -6.12 -2.18 -0.46
C MET A 82 -7.17 -2.20 -1.56
N ASP A 83 -8.35 -1.60 -1.34
CA ASP A 83 -9.38 -1.43 -2.38
C ASP A 83 -8.86 -0.67 -3.61
N ALA A 84 -8.11 0.42 -3.40
CA ALA A 84 -7.49 1.14 -4.52
C ALA A 84 -6.37 0.31 -5.21
N ILE A 85 -5.55 -0.37 -4.41
CA ILE A 85 -4.44 -1.18 -4.95
C ILE A 85 -4.96 -2.32 -5.80
N GLU A 86 -5.99 -3.04 -5.36
CA GLU A 86 -6.62 -4.12 -6.12
C GLU A 86 -7.05 -3.63 -7.50
N ARG A 87 -7.81 -2.54 -7.55
CA ARG A 87 -8.32 -1.97 -8.81
C ARG A 87 -7.19 -1.52 -9.74
N ILE A 88 -6.16 -0.87 -9.19
CA ILE A 88 -4.98 -0.44 -9.95
C ILE A 88 -4.19 -1.66 -10.46
N GLU A 89 -4.03 -2.69 -9.65
CA GLU A 89 -3.33 -3.93 -10.01
C GLU A 89 -4.03 -4.62 -11.18
N VAL A 90 -5.35 -4.81 -11.11
CA VAL A 90 -6.16 -5.42 -12.19
C VAL A 90 -6.07 -4.58 -13.48
N SER A 91 -6.23 -3.26 -13.37
CA SER A 91 -6.08 -2.36 -14.53
C SER A 91 -4.68 -2.42 -15.14
N LEU A 92 -3.64 -2.49 -14.30
CA LEU A 92 -2.26 -2.57 -14.76
C LEU A 92 -1.98 -3.89 -15.50
N ARG A 93 -2.44 -5.03 -14.96
CA ARG A 93 -2.34 -6.35 -15.62
C ARG A 93 -2.95 -6.29 -17.01
N THR A 94 -4.18 -5.78 -17.10
CA THR A 94 -4.91 -5.65 -18.37
C THR A 94 -4.13 -4.81 -19.39
N ARG A 95 -3.71 -3.60 -19.02
CA ARG A 95 -3.01 -2.70 -19.95
C ARG A 95 -1.66 -3.21 -20.37
N TRP A 96 -0.92 -3.79 -19.44
CA TRP A 96 0.40 -4.34 -19.68
C TRP A 96 0.34 -5.58 -20.60
N ALA A 97 -0.54 -6.53 -20.29
CA ALA A 97 -0.73 -7.73 -21.09
C ALA A 97 -1.25 -7.39 -22.49
N TYR A 98 -2.23 -6.49 -22.59
CA TYR A 98 -2.76 -6.01 -23.88
C TYR A 98 -1.66 -5.42 -24.76
N HIS A 99 -0.83 -4.51 -24.21
CA HIS A 99 0.27 -3.90 -24.96
C HIS A 99 1.28 -4.95 -25.44
N LEU A 100 1.72 -5.86 -24.57
CA LEU A 100 2.70 -6.87 -24.92
C LEU A 100 2.17 -7.85 -25.96
N ALA A 101 0.95 -8.35 -25.79
CA ALA A 101 0.33 -9.30 -26.71
C ALA A 101 0.19 -8.71 -28.12
N HIS A 102 -0.29 -7.47 -28.25
CA HIS A 102 -0.49 -6.83 -29.56
C HIS A 102 0.82 -6.37 -30.23
N SER A 103 1.87 -6.10 -29.43
CA SER A 103 3.15 -5.65 -29.97
C SER A 103 4.15 -6.77 -30.27
N TYR A 104 4.06 -7.89 -29.54
CA TYR A 104 5.08 -8.95 -29.52
C TYR A 104 4.53 -10.37 -29.47
N GLY A 105 3.21 -10.52 -29.51
CA GLY A 105 2.52 -11.82 -29.49
C GLY A 105 2.26 -12.37 -28.07
N PRO A 106 1.54 -13.52 -28.01
CA PRO A 106 1.03 -14.09 -26.77
C PRO A 106 2.14 -14.47 -25.78
N HIS A 107 3.29 -14.89 -26.28
CA HIS A 107 4.40 -15.38 -25.47
C HIS A 107 5.55 -14.37 -25.34
N ALA A 108 5.24 -13.06 -25.40
CA ALA A 108 6.20 -11.97 -25.28
C ALA A 108 7.11 -12.07 -24.03
N LEU A 109 6.64 -12.71 -22.96
CA LEU A 109 7.44 -12.92 -21.74
C LEU A 109 8.65 -13.85 -21.99
N LEU A 110 8.57 -14.75 -22.95
CA LEU A 110 9.66 -15.68 -23.29
C LEU A 110 10.77 -15.01 -24.12
N ASP A 111 10.46 -13.89 -24.80
CA ASP A 111 11.46 -13.17 -25.60
C ASP A 111 12.39 -12.33 -24.69
N ARG A 112 13.58 -12.87 -24.47
CA ARG A 112 14.64 -12.21 -23.69
C ARG A 112 15.03 -10.83 -24.23
N THR A 113 14.89 -10.57 -25.52
CA THR A 113 15.34 -9.33 -26.17
C THR A 113 14.48 -8.12 -25.81
N LEU A 114 13.25 -8.34 -25.33
CA LEU A 114 12.33 -7.32 -24.87
C LEU A 114 12.73 -6.72 -23.52
N PHE A 115 13.64 -7.37 -22.80
CA PHE A 115 14.01 -6.99 -21.42
C PHE A 115 15.44 -6.47 -21.32
N ARG A 116 15.71 -5.72 -20.25
CA ARG A 116 17.03 -5.10 -20.01
C ARG A 116 18.13 -6.17 -19.91
N PRO A 117 19.33 -5.93 -20.48
CA PRO A 117 20.40 -6.94 -20.53
C PRO A 117 20.84 -7.47 -19.15
N ARG A 118 20.90 -6.60 -18.15
CA ARG A 118 21.35 -6.96 -16.78
C ARG A 118 20.26 -7.62 -15.92
N TRP A 119 19.01 -7.67 -16.41
CA TRP A 119 17.95 -8.30 -15.65
C TRP A 119 18.02 -9.83 -15.77
N PRO A 120 17.92 -10.59 -14.67
CA PRO A 120 18.04 -12.03 -14.66
C PRO A 120 16.77 -12.69 -15.21
N HIS A 121 16.51 -12.54 -16.51
CA HIS A 121 15.29 -12.96 -17.20
C HIS A 121 15.01 -14.45 -16.99
N ALA A 122 16.02 -15.34 -17.20
CA ALA A 122 15.83 -16.78 -17.04
C ALA A 122 15.38 -17.20 -15.63
N ALA A 123 15.94 -16.56 -14.59
CA ALA A 123 15.51 -16.81 -13.20
C ALA A 123 14.06 -16.32 -12.95
N ASN A 124 13.66 -15.20 -13.57
CA ASN A 124 12.29 -14.70 -13.46
C ASN A 124 11.29 -15.56 -14.26
N ILE A 125 11.68 -16.10 -15.41
CA ILE A 125 10.88 -17.10 -16.15
C ILE A 125 10.69 -18.37 -15.31
N LYS A 126 11.78 -18.87 -14.68
CA LYS A 126 11.68 -20.02 -13.77
C LYS A 126 10.68 -19.75 -12.64
N SER A 127 10.77 -18.59 -11.99
CA SER A 127 9.82 -18.17 -10.94
C SER A 127 8.38 -18.11 -11.43
N LEU A 128 8.13 -17.64 -12.67
CA LEU A 128 6.77 -17.64 -13.24
C LEU A 128 6.29 -19.06 -13.53
N ARG A 129 7.14 -19.95 -14.05
CA ARG A 129 6.78 -21.36 -14.25
C ARG A 129 6.42 -22.04 -12.94
N ASP A 130 7.17 -21.76 -11.87
CA ASP A 130 6.87 -22.30 -10.57
C ASP A 130 5.52 -21.74 -10.04
N THR A 131 5.23 -20.45 -10.29
CA THR A 131 3.92 -19.84 -9.95
C THR A 131 2.78 -20.49 -10.75
N VAL A 132 2.95 -20.72 -12.06
CA VAL A 132 1.97 -21.39 -12.92
C VAL A 132 1.71 -22.80 -12.43
N ARG A 133 2.77 -23.59 -12.21
CA ARG A 133 2.67 -24.98 -11.74
C ARG A 133 1.96 -25.13 -10.40
N ASN A 134 2.17 -24.17 -9.49
CA ASN A 134 1.57 -24.20 -8.14
C ASN A 134 0.23 -23.49 -8.08
N SER A 135 -0.31 -23.01 -9.21
CA SER A 135 -1.60 -22.34 -9.24
C SER A 135 -2.74 -23.36 -9.23
N SER A 136 -3.75 -23.11 -8.43
CA SER A 136 -5.00 -23.87 -8.39
C SER A 136 -6.11 -23.27 -9.27
N GLU A 137 -5.79 -22.22 -10.02
CA GLU A 137 -6.77 -21.53 -10.87
C GLU A 137 -7.17 -22.35 -12.08
N VAL A 138 -8.46 -22.59 -12.24
CA VAL A 138 -9.01 -23.45 -13.32
C VAL A 138 -8.57 -23.00 -14.71
N PHE A 139 -8.51 -21.68 -14.94
CA PHE A 139 -8.09 -21.16 -16.25
C PHE A 139 -6.60 -21.41 -16.56
N ILE A 140 -5.77 -21.71 -15.58
CA ILE A 140 -4.37 -22.10 -15.81
C ILE A 140 -4.31 -23.51 -16.36
N HIS A 141 -5.06 -24.45 -15.81
CA HIS A 141 -5.07 -25.86 -16.25
C HIS A 141 -5.54 -26.05 -17.70
N HIS A 142 -6.30 -25.08 -18.25
CA HIS A 142 -6.65 -25.11 -19.67
C HIS A 142 -5.41 -25.11 -20.59
N PHE A 143 -4.28 -24.57 -20.10
CA PHE A 143 -3.03 -24.44 -20.86
C PHE A 143 -2.05 -25.60 -20.66
N ASP A 144 -2.39 -26.59 -19.83
CA ASP A 144 -1.53 -27.77 -19.58
C ASP A 144 -1.32 -28.64 -20.84
N ASN A 145 -2.20 -28.49 -21.86
CA ASN A 145 -2.15 -29.23 -23.12
C ASN A 145 -1.37 -28.52 -24.25
N TYR A 146 -0.76 -27.35 -23.97
CA TYR A 146 0.00 -26.58 -24.94
C TYR A 146 1.50 -26.78 -24.71
N ASP A 147 2.29 -26.77 -25.83
CA ASP A 147 3.73 -27.01 -25.79
C ASP A 147 4.55 -25.84 -25.24
N GLU A 148 3.96 -24.66 -25.15
CA GLU A 148 4.65 -23.46 -24.72
C GLU A 148 5.01 -23.48 -23.22
N ALA A 149 6.20 -22.99 -22.95
CA ALA A 149 6.77 -23.01 -21.60
C ALA A 149 5.99 -22.17 -20.55
N LEU A 150 5.10 -21.28 -20.97
CA LEU A 150 4.19 -20.46 -20.17
C LEU A 150 2.89 -20.23 -20.95
N PRO A 151 1.75 -20.14 -20.29
CA PRO A 151 0.52 -19.63 -20.88
C PRO A 151 0.72 -18.21 -21.48
N PRO A 152 -0.19 -17.76 -22.33
CA PRO A 152 -0.15 -16.40 -22.87
C PRO A 152 -0.03 -15.31 -21.80
N VAL A 153 0.57 -14.18 -22.13
CA VAL A 153 0.86 -13.09 -21.20
C VAL A 153 -0.39 -12.59 -20.43
N TRP A 154 -1.56 -12.58 -21.08
CA TRP A 154 -2.83 -12.17 -20.44
C TRP A 154 -3.39 -13.20 -19.45
N VAL A 155 -2.90 -14.43 -19.48
CA VAL A 155 -3.20 -15.48 -18.49
C VAL A 155 -2.20 -15.43 -17.35
N VAL A 156 -0.91 -15.40 -17.66
CA VAL A 156 0.16 -15.38 -16.66
C VAL A 156 0.09 -14.15 -15.78
N CYS A 157 -0.29 -12.98 -16.32
CA CYS A 157 -0.37 -11.76 -15.52
C CYS A 157 -1.43 -11.82 -14.40
N GLU A 158 -2.46 -12.66 -14.54
CA GLU A 158 -3.52 -12.79 -13.52
C GLU A 158 -3.02 -13.46 -12.23
N ILE A 159 -2.02 -14.33 -12.32
CA ILE A 159 -1.45 -15.01 -11.17
C ILE A 159 -0.17 -14.34 -10.64
N MET A 160 0.32 -13.28 -11.29
CA MET A 160 1.45 -12.50 -10.79
C MET A 160 1.07 -11.71 -9.54
N THR A 161 1.97 -11.63 -8.57
CA THR A 161 1.87 -10.63 -7.51
C THR A 161 2.14 -9.22 -8.07
N LEU A 162 1.63 -8.17 -7.41
CA LEU A 162 1.94 -6.78 -7.78
C LEU A 162 3.46 -6.53 -7.83
N GLY A 163 4.21 -7.15 -6.92
CA GLY A 163 5.68 -7.05 -6.91
C GLY A 163 6.34 -7.68 -8.13
N GLN A 164 5.86 -8.84 -8.59
CA GLN A 164 6.31 -9.46 -9.83
C GLN A 164 5.96 -8.59 -11.04
N LEU A 165 4.70 -8.18 -11.16
CA LEU A 165 4.22 -7.31 -12.23
C LEU A 165 5.03 -6.01 -12.32
N SER A 166 5.28 -5.35 -11.18
CA SER A 166 6.13 -4.15 -11.09
C SER A 166 7.55 -4.39 -11.63
N LYS A 167 8.16 -5.54 -11.27
CA LYS A 167 9.50 -5.90 -11.76
C LYS A 167 9.51 -6.17 -13.26
N TRP A 168 8.54 -6.92 -13.78
CA TRP A 168 8.42 -7.22 -15.20
C TRP A 168 8.21 -5.96 -16.02
N TYR A 169 7.31 -5.06 -15.58
CA TYR A 169 7.08 -3.76 -16.20
C TYR A 169 8.35 -2.88 -16.20
N ALA A 170 9.01 -2.77 -15.06
CA ALA A 170 10.21 -1.93 -14.90
C ALA A 170 11.38 -2.37 -15.78
N ASN A 171 11.46 -3.67 -16.09
CA ASN A 171 12.55 -4.27 -16.86
C ASN A 171 12.29 -4.41 -18.36
N LEU A 172 11.14 -3.96 -18.87
CA LEU A 172 10.99 -3.78 -20.33
C LEU A 172 12.09 -2.84 -20.83
N LYS A 173 12.82 -3.28 -21.87
CA LYS A 173 14.01 -2.59 -22.38
C LYS A 173 13.66 -1.21 -22.95
N ARG A 174 12.59 -1.14 -23.75
CA ARG A 174 12.19 0.07 -24.47
C ARG A 174 11.29 0.95 -23.62
N GLY A 175 11.70 2.22 -23.39
CA GLY A 175 10.91 3.20 -22.68
C GLY A 175 9.54 3.46 -23.30
N ARG A 176 9.45 3.37 -24.65
CA ARG A 176 8.17 3.53 -25.35
C ARG A 176 7.11 2.51 -24.91
N ASP A 177 7.51 1.26 -24.61
CA ASP A 177 6.58 0.21 -24.21
C ASP A 177 6.04 0.47 -22.80
N ARG A 178 6.91 0.91 -21.88
CA ARG A 178 6.49 1.37 -20.56
C ARG A 178 5.61 2.61 -20.65
N ASN A 179 5.92 3.56 -21.56
CA ASN A 179 5.12 4.77 -21.76
C ASN A 179 3.72 4.45 -22.31
N LYS A 180 3.56 3.45 -23.18
CA LYS A 180 2.22 3.05 -23.67
C LYS A 180 1.29 2.63 -22.53
N VAL A 181 1.81 1.91 -21.55
CA VAL A 181 1.06 1.55 -20.34
C VAL A 181 0.83 2.77 -19.44
N ALA A 182 1.89 3.55 -19.15
CA ALA A 182 1.83 4.71 -18.25
C ALA A 182 0.90 5.82 -18.74
N HIS A 183 0.87 6.04 -20.06
CA HIS A 183 0.04 7.06 -20.70
C HIS A 183 -1.46 6.86 -20.42
N GLY A 184 -1.90 5.61 -20.27
CA GLY A 184 -3.27 5.30 -19.89
C GLY A 184 -3.66 5.78 -18.48
N TYR A 185 -2.69 6.21 -17.68
CA TYR A 185 -2.88 6.80 -16.35
C TYR A 185 -2.48 8.28 -16.31
N GLY A 186 -2.30 8.92 -17.47
CA GLY A 186 -1.84 10.31 -17.53
C GLY A 186 -0.44 10.53 -16.95
N MET A 187 0.42 9.49 -16.99
CA MET A 187 1.76 9.52 -16.38
C MET A 187 2.86 9.21 -17.41
N ASP A 188 4.10 9.56 -17.06
CA ASP A 188 5.29 9.03 -17.71
C ASP A 188 5.75 7.70 -17.09
N GLU A 189 6.54 6.96 -17.83
CA GLU A 189 7.01 5.63 -17.44
C GLU A 189 7.97 5.63 -16.25
N VAL A 190 8.72 6.72 -16.04
CA VAL A 190 9.70 6.81 -14.94
C VAL A 190 8.96 6.93 -13.60
N ASN A 191 7.95 7.79 -13.57
CA ASN A 191 7.13 8.00 -12.38
C ASN A 191 6.28 6.77 -12.08
N LEU A 192 5.62 6.17 -13.08
CA LEU A 192 4.83 4.94 -12.88
C LEU A 192 5.71 3.79 -12.40
N THR A 193 6.87 3.54 -13.03
CA THR A 193 7.81 2.48 -12.61
C THR A 193 8.22 2.64 -11.14
N SER A 194 8.61 3.86 -10.77
CA SER A 194 9.04 4.14 -9.40
C SER A 194 7.89 4.00 -8.40
N PHE A 195 6.69 4.45 -8.78
CA PHE A 195 5.51 4.35 -7.93
C PHE A 195 5.05 2.89 -7.72
N LEU A 196 5.03 2.07 -8.77
CA LEU A 196 4.62 0.67 -8.66
C LEU A 196 5.53 -0.13 -7.72
N HIS A 197 6.84 0.14 -7.72
CA HIS A 197 7.75 -0.47 -6.76
C HIS A 197 7.39 -0.08 -5.32
N HIS A 198 7.20 1.22 -5.05
CA HIS A 198 6.75 1.70 -3.74
C HIS A 198 5.39 1.11 -3.37
N LEU A 199 4.43 1.09 -4.32
CA LEU A 199 3.08 0.58 -4.09
C LEU A 199 3.08 -0.90 -3.68
N SER A 200 3.97 -1.72 -4.25
CA SER A 200 4.12 -3.13 -3.86
C SER A 200 4.53 -3.28 -2.38
N ILE A 201 5.31 -2.34 -1.85
CA ILE A 201 5.72 -2.32 -0.45
C ILE A 201 4.55 -1.87 0.44
N VAL A 202 3.83 -0.81 0.03
CA VAL A 202 2.62 -0.35 0.74
C VAL A 202 1.58 -1.48 0.81
N ARG A 203 1.35 -2.17 -0.31
CA ARG A 203 0.46 -3.34 -0.39
C ARG A 203 0.86 -4.41 0.62
N ASN A 204 2.14 -4.75 0.70
CA ASN A 204 2.62 -5.76 1.64
C ASN A 204 2.42 -5.32 3.09
N HIS A 205 2.68 -4.04 3.43
CA HIS A 205 2.37 -3.52 4.77
C HIS A 205 0.88 -3.64 5.09
N CYS A 206 -0.01 -3.28 4.16
CA CYS A 206 -1.45 -3.41 4.37
C CYS A 206 -1.87 -4.88 4.52
N ALA A 207 -1.42 -5.77 3.64
CA ALA A 207 -1.76 -7.19 3.64
C ALA A 207 -1.26 -7.93 4.89
N HIS A 208 -0.08 -7.55 5.41
CA HIS A 208 0.46 -8.10 6.66
C HIS A 208 0.01 -7.33 7.90
N HIS A 209 -1.02 -6.49 7.77
CA HIS A 209 -1.61 -5.73 8.88
C HIS A 209 -0.63 -4.83 9.63
N ALA A 210 0.48 -4.40 8.98
CA ALA A 210 1.43 -3.48 9.56
C ALA A 210 0.84 -2.05 9.61
N ARG A 211 1.21 -1.28 10.64
CA ARG A 211 0.74 0.10 10.80
C ARG A 211 1.16 0.97 9.62
N ILE A 212 0.21 1.73 9.07
CA ILE A 212 0.40 2.77 8.05
C ILE A 212 0.38 4.17 8.68
N TRP A 213 -0.52 4.39 9.64
CA TRP A 213 -0.62 5.65 10.37
C TRP A 213 0.75 6.03 10.98
N ASN A 214 1.17 7.28 10.80
CA ASN A 214 2.45 7.82 11.27
C ASN A 214 3.70 6.98 10.91
N ARG A 215 3.64 6.17 9.85
CA ARG A 215 4.80 5.42 9.34
C ARG A 215 5.66 6.30 8.45
N GLU A 216 6.97 6.07 8.51
CA GLU A 216 7.92 6.54 7.52
C GLU A 216 8.33 5.37 6.61
N PHE A 217 8.15 5.57 5.31
CA PHE A 217 8.55 4.59 4.30
C PHE A 217 10.03 4.78 3.96
N THR A 218 10.78 3.68 3.92
CA THR A 218 12.20 3.68 3.54
C THR A 218 12.39 3.76 2.03
N ILE A 219 11.51 3.09 1.29
CA ILE A 219 11.52 3.11 -0.18
C ILE A 219 10.65 4.26 -0.66
N LEU A 220 11.30 5.27 -1.20
CA LEU A 220 10.66 6.44 -1.80
C LEU A 220 10.46 6.23 -3.29
N TRP A 221 9.47 6.91 -3.84
CA TRP A 221 9.23 6.95 -5.27
C TRP A 221 9.46 8.37 -5.81
N LYS A 222 9.69 8.47 -7.12
CA LYS A 222 9.96 9.74 -7.79
C LYS A 222 8.66 10.51 -7.94
N LEU A 223 8.52 11.61 -7.19
CA LEU A 223 7.37 12.51 -7.34
C LEU A 223 7.43 13.22 -8.71
N PRO A 224 6.32 13.29 -9.46
CA PRO A 224 6.25 14.09 -10.68
C PRO A 224 6.57 15.56 -10.37
N ARG A 225 7.54 16.14 -11.06
CA ARG A 225 8.00 17.51 -10.78
C ARG A 225 7.29 18.58 -11.62
N LYS A 226 6.92 18.25 -12.87
CA LYS A 226 6.35 19.22 -13.83
C LYS A 226 5.09 18.70 -14.51
N LYS A 227 5.01 17.43 -14.81
CA LYS A 227 3.90 16.83 -15.57
C LYS A 227 3.38 15.58 -14.87
N PRO A 228 2.07 15.40 -14.80
CA PRO A 228 1.06 16.42 -15.09
C PRO A 228 1.07 17.55 -14.05
N ALA A 229 0.99 18.81 -14.49
CA ALA A 229 1.04 19.99 -13.61
C ALA A 229 -0.05 19.97 -12.53
N THR A 230 -1.22 19.47 -12.89
CA THR A 230 -2.37 19.30 -11.98
C THR A 230 -2.09 18.32 -10.86
N LEU A 231 -1.18 17.34 -11.05
CA LEU A 231 -0.83 16.36 -10.04
C LEU A 231 0.25 16.92 -9.09
N HIS A 232 1.26 17.60 -9.62
CA HIS A 232 2.40 18.10 -8.85
C HIS A 232 1.99 18.99 -7.67
N GLN A 233 1.06 19.91 -7.87
CA GLN A 233 0.59 20.86 -6.85
C GLN A 233 -0.12 20.20 -5.65
N ASN A 234 -0.49 18.91 -5.77
CA ASN A 234 -1.16 18.19 -4.71
C ASN A 234 -0.20 17.53 -3.71
N PHE A 235 1.08 17.35 -4.07
CA PHE A 235 2.04 16.68 -3.22
C PHE A 235 2.53 17.56 -2.06
N ASN A 236 2.90 16.89 -0.98
CA ASN A 236 3.67 17.47 0.12
C ASN A 236 5.12 16.98 0.04
N CYS A 237 6.00 17.78 -0.60
CA CYS A 237 7.40 17.40 -0.80
C CYS A 237 8.20 17.35 0.51
N SER A 238 7.81 18.12 1.54
CA SER A 238 8.46 18.11 2.86
C SER A 238 8.18 16.85 3.67
N ALA A 239 7.11 16.10 3.32
CA ALA A 239 6.71 14.85 3.97
C ALA A 239 6.75 13.66 3.00
N SER A 240 7.75 13.59 2.14
CA SER A 240 7.88 12.58 1.07
C SER A 240 7.93 11.13 1.59
N ARG A 241 8.30 10.94 2.86
CA ARG A 241 8.37 9.62 3.52
C ARG A 241 7.03 9.16 4.13
N LYS A 242 6.03 10.03 4.17
CA LYS A 242 4.71 9.73 4.76
C LYS A 242 3.72 9.26 3.69
N ILE A 243 2.59 8.69 4.13
CA ILE A 243 1.61 8.05 3.23
C ILE A 243 0.84 9.05 2.34
N TYR A 244 0.75 10.33 2.70
CA TYR A 244 -0.08 11.31 2.01
C TYR A 244 0.16 11.33 0.49
N ASN A 245 1.43 11.41 0.06
CA ASN A 245 1.76 11.46 -1.37
C ASN A 245 1.36 10.18 -2.11
N THR A 246 1.37 9.04 -1.42
CA THR A 246 0.85 7.77 -1.96
C THR A 246 -0.67 7.85 -2.15
N LEU A 247 -1.40 8.41 -1.18
CA LEU A 247 -2.85 8.59 -1.29
C LEU A 247 -3.23 9.55 -2.43
N VAL A 248 -2.46 10.62 -2.65
CA VAL A 248 -2.60 11.51 -3.82
C VAL A 248 -2.46 10.73 -5.12
N MET A 249 -1.45 9.86 -5.21
CA MET A 249 -1.23 9.06 -6.42
C MET A 249 -2.32 8.00 -6.61
N LEU A 250 -2.76 7.34 -5.54
CA LEU A 250 -3.90 6.41 -5.62
C LEU A 250 -5.15 7.12 -6.14
N ALA A 251 -5.47 8.30 -5.60
CA ALA A 251 -6.61 9.09 -6.07
C ALA A 251 -6.48 9.45 -7.56
N HIS A 252 -5.29 9.88 -8.01
CA HIS A 252 -5.03 10.18 -9.41
C HIS A 252 -5.24 8.97 -10.33
N LEU A 253 -4.68 7.82 -9.97
CA LEU A 253 -4.84 6.60 -10.77
C LEU A 253 -6.29 6.14 -10.81
N MET A 254 -6.99 6.19 -9.68
CA MET A 254 -8.42 5.86 -9.58
C MET A 254 -9.28 6.77 -10.45
N ASP A 255 -9.02 8.09 -10.45
CA ASP A 255 -9.75 9.06 -11.29
C ASP A 255 -9.52 8.82 -12.79
N ASN A 256 -8.32 8.39 -13.20
CA ASN A 256 -8.02 8.03 -14.60
C ASN A 256 -8.66 6.69 -15.05
N MET A 257 -9.07 5.85 -14.11
CA MET A 257 -9.78 4.60 -14.45
C MET A 257 -11.30 4.79 -14.59
N GLY A 258 -11.86 5.86 -14.02
CA GLY A 258 -13.27 6.19 -14.12
C GLY A 258 -13.87 6.76 -12.83
N PRO A 259 -15.16 7.13 -12.85
CA PRO A 259 -15.87 7.65 -11.69
C PRO A 259 -15.80 6.69 -10.50
N ASN A 260 -15.51 7.21 -9.30
CA ASN A 260 -15.40 6.40 -8.09
C ASN A 260 -15.66 7.23 -6.82
N SER A 261 -15.98 6.55 -5.73
CA SER A 261 -16.22 7.17 -4.41
C SER A 261 -15.02 7.11 -3.46
N TRP A 262 -13.85 6.68 -3.94
CA TRP A 262 -12.70 6.39 -3.06
C TRP A 262 -12.25 7.60 -2.24
N LYS A 263 -12.16 8.77 -2.85
CA LYS A 263 -11.78 10.02 -2.16
C LYS A 263 -12.77 10.40 -1.07
N LYS A 264 -14.08 10.23 -1.32
CA LYS A 264 -15.12 10.47 -0.32
C LYS A 264 -15.02 9.50 0.86
N ARG A 265 -14.76 8.22 0.59
CA ARG A 265 -14.53 7.22 1.63
C ARG A 265 -13.31 7.58 2.50
N LEU A 266 -12.22 8.09 1.88
CA LEU A 266 -11.07 8.60 2.63
C LEU A 266 -11.46 9.76 3.54
N TYR A 267 -12.21 10.72 3.04
CA TYR A 267 -12.71 11.86 3.83
C TYR A 267 -13.57 11.40 5.02
N ASN A 268 -14.48 10.45 4.78
CA ASN A 268 -15.34 9.91 5.84
C ASN A 268 -14.54 9.25 6.96
N ILE A 269 -13.46 8.52 6.65
CA ILE A 269 -12.58 7.95 7.68
C ILE A 269 -12.04 9.05 8.60
N PHE A 270 -11.63 10.20 8.07
CA PHE A 270 -11.14 11.32 8.88
C PHE A 270 -12.26 11.98 9.70
N THR A 271 -13.47 12.12 9.16
CA THR A 271 -14.59 12.69 9.89
C THR A 271 -15.12 11.79 11.02
N GLU A 272 -15.01 10.48 10.84
CA GLU A 272 -15.35 9.48 11.86
C GLU A 272 -14.31 9.40 12.99
N HIS A 273 -13.08 9.89 12.76
CA HIS A 273 -11.94 9.78 13.68
C HIS A 273 -11.23 11.14 13.84
N PRO A 274 -11.90 12.15 14.43
CA PRO A 274 -11.40 13.53 14.48
C PRO A 274 -10.11 13.70 15.29
N ASP A 275 -9.87 12.83 16.28
CA ASP A 275 -8.68 12.88 17.14
C ASP A 275 -7.42 12.34 16.46
N VAL A 276 -7.56 11.71 15.30
CA VAL A 276 -6.41 11.17 14.56
C VAL A 276 -5.77 12.25 13.71
N SER A 277 -4.54 12.62 14.04
CA SER A 277 -3.79 13.65 13.33
C SER A 277 -3.47 13.27 11.88
N ALA A 278 -4.07 13.97 10.93
CA ALA A 278 -3.71 13.87 9.50
C ALA A 278 -2.26 14.33 9.26
N ARG A 279 -1.78 15.33 10.03
CA ARG A 279 -0.39 15.85 9.92
C ARG A 279 0.64 14.76 10.18
N ALA A 280 0.38 13.83 11.10
CA ALA A 280 1.27 12.69 11.39
C ALA A 280 1.50 11.78 10.18
N MET A 281 0.58 11.80 9.21
CA MET A 281 0.63 11.05 7.95
C MET A 281 1.12 11.88 6.76
N GLY A 282 1.56 13.12 6.99
CA GLY A 282 2.11 14.02 5.98
C GLY A 282 1.08 14.84 5.21
N PHE A 283 -0.18 14.90 5.67
CA PHE A 283 -1.17 15.79 5.07
C PHE A 283 -0.79 17.25 5.36
N PRO A 284 -0.76 18.13 4.34
CA PRO A 284 -0.59 19.56 4.58
C PRO A 284 -1.86 20.15 5.23
N PRO A 285 -1.76 21.26 5.98
CA PRO A 285 -2.92 21.85 6.66
C PRO A 285 -4.08 22.18 5.71
N ASP A 286 -3.77 22.54 4.48
CA ASP A 286 -4.72 22.93 3.43
C ASP A 286 -5.09 21.78 2.48
N TRP A 287 -4.86 20.53 2.84
CA TRP A 287 -5.00 19.37 1.94
C TRP A 287 -6.39 19.28 1.27
N LEU A 288 -7.46 19.66 1.95
CA LEU A 288 -8.81 19.66 1.39
C LEU A 288 -9.01 20.71 0.29
N ASN A 289 -8.16 21.75 0.25
CA ASN A 289 -8.19 22.78 -0.78
C ASN A 289 -7.35 22.40 -2.01
N LYS A 290 -6.54 21.34 -1.94
CA LYS A 290 -5.75 20.86 -3.08
C LYS A 290 -6.69 20.34 -4.19
N PRO A 291 -6.36 20.60 -5.48
CA PRO A 291 -7.24 20.27 -6.60
C PRO A 291 -7.74 18.83 -6.63
N ILE A 292 -6.90 17.86 -6.28
CA ILE A 292 -7.28 16.44 -6.29
C ILE A 292 -8.36 16.09 -5.26
N TRP A 293 -8.47 16.87 -4.18
CA TRP A 293 -9.44 16.70 -3.11
C TRP A 293 -10.65 17.64 -3.22
N LYS A 294 -10.71 18.50 -4.25
CA LYS A 294 -11.88 19.34 -4.49
C LYS A 294 -13.13 18.47 -4.68
N ASN A 295 -14.27 18.99 -4.22
CA ASN A 295 -15.61 18.34 -4.29
C ASN A 295 -15.75 17.04 -3.48
N ILE A 296 -14.78 16.71 -2.62
CA ILE A 296 -14.85 15.51 -1.78
C ILE A 296 -16.02 15.58 -0.76
N LYS A 297 -16.44 16.80 -0.38
CA LYS A 297 -17.52 17.08 0.57
C LYS A 297 -18.91 17.09 -0.08
N THR A 298 -19.01 17.25 -1.40
CA THR A 298 -20.31 17.30 -2.10
C THR A 298 -20.96 15.92 -2.15
N ARG A 299 -22.25 15.86 -1.87
CA ARG A 299 -23.06 14.67 -2.06
C ARG A 299 -23.17 14.38 -3.58
N ILE A 300 -22.91 13.14 -3.96
CA ILE A 300 -23.39 12.61 -5.22
C ILE A 300 -24.84 12.19 -4.99
#